data_45445aa8f67f8627b2c181bf370130fd
#
_entry.id   45445aa8f67f8627b2c181bf370130fd
#
_cell.length_a   1.000
_cell.length_b   1.000
_cell.length_c   1.000
_cell.angle_alpha   90.00
_cell.angle_beta   90.00
_cell.angle_gamma   90.00
#
_symmetry.space_group_name_H-M   'P 1'
#
loop_
_entity.id
_entity.type
_entity.pdbx_description
1 polymer ?
#
loop_
_entity_poly.entity_id
_entity_poly.type
_entity_poly.pdbx_seq_one_letter_code
_entity_poly.pdbx_strand_id
1 'polypeptide(L)'
;MYTIGQVSKFLGISRDTLKFYEDKGLVNPKKNDENGYRIYNQVDIYDIATINFYREIDIEIKKIQEIRKSKSINNLELLLEEKEQIILKEIEYKKLLLKK
;
A
#
# COMPACT_ATOMS: atom_id res chain seq x y z
N MET A 1 7.40 18.23 6.51
CA MET A 1 6.71 18.19 5.21
C MET A 1 7.66 17.72 4.13
N TYR A 2 7.17 16.87 3.24
CA TYR A 2 8.00 16.19 2.27
C TYR A 2 7.42 16.31 0.87
N THR A 3 8.32 16.38 -0.14
CA THR A 3 7.93 16.40 -1.54
C THR A 3 7.66 14.96 -2.04
N ILE A 4 6.97 14.84 -3.19
CA ILE A 4 6.76 13.52 -3.82
C ILE A 4 8.09 12.84 -4.13
N GLY A 5 9.12 13.60 -4.54
CA GLY A 5 10.45 13.04 -4.81
C GLY A 5 11.13 12.48 -3.57
N GLN A 6 11.00 13.19 -2.44
CA GLN A 6 11.54 12.73 -1.17
C GLN A 6 10.85 11.44 -0.70
N VAL A 7 9.51 11.40 -0.76
CA VAL A 7 8.73 10.22 -0.37
C VAL A 7 9.07 9.04 -1.28
N SER A 8 9.11 9.25 -2.58
CA SER A 8 9.48 8.24 -3.57
C SER A 8 10.84 7.62 -3.24
N LYS A 9 11.83 8.45 -2.98
CA LYS A 9 13.19 8.00 -2.67
C LYS A 9 13.24 7.27 -1.33
N PHE A 10 12.59 7.80 -0.31
CA PHE A 10 12.59 7.25 1.04
C PHE A 10 11.93 5.86 1.10
N LEU A 11 10.77 5.72 0.47
CA LEU A 11 10.00 4.48 0.50
C LEU A 11 10.35 3.50 -0.62
N GLY A 12 11.12 3.94 -1.61
CA GLY A 12 11.44 3.10 -2.77
C GLY A 12 10.22 2.84 -3.66
N ILE A 13 9.30 3.78 -3.72
CA ILE A 13 8.06 3.69 -4.51
C ILE A 13 8.11 4.76 -5.60
N SER A 14 7.78 4.40 -6.84
CA SER A 14 7.83 5.37 -7.95
C SER A 14 6.82 6.51 -7.74
N ARG A 15 7.12 7.66 -8.32
CA ARG A 15 6.20 8.81 -8.31
C ARG A 15 4.88 8.45 -8.97
N ASP A 16 4.92 7.68 -10.04
CA ASP A 16 3.71 7.23 -10.73
C ASP A 16 2.84 6.36 -9.84
N THR A 17 3.43 5.47 -9.07
CA THR A 17 2.70 4.65 -8.10
C THR A 17 2.08 5.51 -7.00
N LEU A 18 2.78 6.51 -6.51
CA LEU A 18 2.24 7.45 -5.51
C LEU A 18 1.05 8.22 -6.06
N LYS A 19 1.12 8.68 -7.31
CA LYS A 19 0.00 9.35 -7.99
C LYS A 19 -1.16 8.39 -8.21
N PHE A 20 -0.87 7.14 -8.55
CA PHE A 20 -1.88 6.09 -8.71
C PHE A 20 -2.66 5.88 -7.40
N TYR A 21 -1.97 5.82 -6.27
CA TYR A 21 -2.64 5.69 -4.97
C TYR A 21 -3.55 6.89 -4.67
N GLU A 22 -3.11 8.07 -5.04
CA GLU A 22 -3.93 9.27 -4.91
C GLU A 22 -5.18 9.19 -5.81
N ASP A 23 -5.02 8.78 -7.07
CA ASP A 23 -6.13 8.61 -8.00
C ASP A 23 -7.16 7.61 -7.49
N LYS A 24 -6.72 6.60 -6.76
CA LYS A 24 -7.61 5.58 -6.18
C LYS A 24 -8.21 6.00 -4.84
N GLY A 25 -7.95 7.23 -4.41
CA GLY A 25 -8.50 7.74 -3.16
C GLY A 25 -7.89 7.15 -1.91
N LEU A 26 -6.74 6.50 -2.03
CA LEU A 26 -6.08 5.86 -0.89
C LEU A 26 -5.27 6.83 -0.05
N VAL A 27 -4.76 7.89 -0.66
CA VAL A 27 -4.07 8.97 0.01
C VAL A 27 -4.52 10.29 -0.60
N ASN A 28 -4.46 11.36 0.17
CA ASN A 28 -4.90 12.68 -0.28
C ASN A 28 -3.93 13.75 0.25
N PRO A 29 -2.71 13.81 -0.33
CA PRO A 29 -1.74 14.80 0.12
C PRO A 29 -2.23 16.22 -0.19
N LYS A 30 -1.86 17.17 0.66
CA LYS A 30 -2.14 18.58 0.42
C LYS A 30 -1.28 19.06 -0.73
N LYS A 31 -1.72 20.15 -1.35
CA LYS A 31 -0.96 20.84 -2.38
C LYS A 31 -0.52 22.19 -1.86
N ASN A 32 0.69 22.58 -2.22
CA ASN A 32 1.19 23.91 -1.88
C ASN A 32 0.39 24.96 -2.66
N ASP A 33 -0.13 25.98 -1.96
CA ASP A 33 -0.96 27.00 -2.56
C ASP A 33 -0.22 27.84 -3.61
N GLU A 34 1.09 28.00 -3.45
CA GLU A 34 1.90 28.83 -4.35
C GLU A 34 2.25 28.16 -5.66
N ASN A 35 2.63 26.86 -5.61
CA ASN A 35 3.14 26.14 -6.79
C ASN A 35 2.35 24.89 -7.18
N GLY A 36 1.33 24.53 -6.40
CA GLY A 36 0.50 23.36 -6.68
C GLY A 36 1.18 22.01 -6.47
N TYR A 37 2.41 21.99 -5.96
CA TYR A 37 3.12 20.72 -5.72
C TYR A 37 2.56 20.00 -4.50
N ARG A 38 2.56 18.68 -4.56
CA ARG A 38 2.09 17.83 -3.46
C ARG A 38 3.02 17.94 -2.26
N ILE A 39 2.43 18.01 -1.08
CA ILE A 39 3.13 18.06 0.20
C ILE A 39 2.63 16.90 1.05
N TYR A 40 3.55 16.03 1.47
CA TYR A 40 3.24 14.85 2.26
C TYR A 40 3.65 15.07 3.72
N ASN A 41 2.74 14.77 4.64
CA ASN A 41 3.05 14.77 6.07
C ASN A 41 3.41 13.35 6.54
N GLN A 42 3.72 13.20 7.83
CA GLN A 42 4.10 11.89 8.37
C GLN A 42 2.98 10.87 8.30
N VAL A 43 1.72 11.30 8.47
CA VAL A 43 0.56 10.41 8.36
C VAL A 43 0.41 9.89 6.94
N ASP A 44 0.59 10.76 5.95
CA ASP A 44 0.56 10.37 4.54
C ASP A 44 1.62 9.31 4.24
N ILE A 45 2.83 9.50 4.75
CA ILE A 45 3.94 8.55 4.54
C ILE A 45 3.62 7.20 5.18
N TYR A 46 3.10 7.21 6.40
CA TYR A 46 2.67 6.00 7.09
C TYR A 46 1.60 5.25 6.30
N ASP A 47 0.59 5.98 5.83
CA ASP A 47 -0.50 5.41 5.04
C ASP A 47 0.02 4.78 3.74
N ILE A 48 0.91 5.48 3.04
CA ILE A 48 1.50 4.98 1.80
C ILE A 48 2.29 3.69 2.06
N ALA A 49 3.10 3.68 3.13
CA ALA A 49 3.87 2.48 3.48
C ALA A 49 2.96 1.29 3.78
N THR A 50 1.85 1.52 4.49
CA THR A 50 0.87 0.50 4.82
C THR A 50 0.19 -0.04 3.55
N ILE A 51 -0.23 0.85 2.65
CA ILE A 51 -0.85 0.48 1.37
C ILE A 51 0.13 -0.34 0.55
N ASN A 52 1.37 0.10 0.48
CA ASN A 52 2.40 -0.60 -0.28
C ASN A 52 2.65 -2.00 0.27
N PHE A 53 2.64 -2.16 1.59
CA PHE A 53 2.75 -3.47 2.23
C PHE A 53 1.60 -4.39 1.79
N TYR A 54 0.37 -3.89 1.80
CA TYR A 54 -0.78 -4.68 1.35
C TYR A 54 -0.62 -5.11 -0.11
N ARG A 55 -0.11 -4.22 -0.96
CA ARG A 55 0.15 -4.54 -2.36
C ARG A 55 1.22 -5.62 -2.52
N GLU A 56 2.25 -5.57 -1.69
CA GLU A 56 3.32 -6.58 -1.72
C GLU A 56 2.83 -7.99 -1.39
N ILE A 57 1.79 -8.12 -0.58
CA ILE A 57 1.17 -9.40 -0.30
C ILE A 57 -0.05 -9.67 -1.19
N ASP A 58 -0.13 -8.99 -2.33
CA ASP A 58 -1.12 -9.20 -3.39
C ASP A 58 -2.57 -8.92 -2.97
N ILE A 59 -2.79 -7.95 -2.10
CA ILE A 59 -4.13 -7.46 -1.82
C ILE A 59 -4.52 -6.46 -2.91
N GLU A 60 -5.65 -6.70 -3.56
CA GLU A 60 -6.14 -5.85 -4.63
C GLU A 60 -6.48 -4.44 -4.15
N ILE A 61 -6.32 -3.44 -5.02
CA ILE A 61 -6.62 -2.05 -4.71
C ILE A 61 -8.05 -1.88 -4.19
N LYS A 62 -9.00 -2.54 -4.83
CA LYS A 62 -10.41 -2.47 -4.41
C LYS A 62 -10.60 -2.94 -2.97
N LYS A 63 -9.90 -4.00 -2.58
CA LYS A 63 -9.95 -4.54 -1.22
C LYS A 63 -9.32 -3.57 -0.22
N ILE A 64 -8.23 -2.95 -0.60
CA ILE A 64 -7.57 -1.94 0.24
C ILE A 64 -8.51 -0.75 0.45
N GLN A 65 -9.20 -0.30 -0.60
CA GLN A 65 -10.20 0.77 -0.50
C GLN A 65 -11.30 0.40 0.49
N GLU A 66 -11.81 -0.84 0.43
CA GLU A 66 -12.83 -1.35 1.33
C GLU A 66 -12.36 -1.37 2.78
N ILE A 67 -11.14 -1.86 3.04
CA ILE A 67 -10.55 -1.92 4.38
C ILE A 67 -10.44 -0.51 4.97
N ARG A 68 -9.93 0.43 4.21
CA ARG A 68 -9.73 1.80 4.68
C ARG A 68 -11.05 2.52 4.92
N LYS A 69 -12.09 2.17 4.16
CA LYS A 69 -13.42 2.75 4.29
C LYS A 69 -14.18 2.18 5.49
N SER A 70 -14.11 0.86 5.69
CA SER A 70 -14.84 0.18 6.75
C SER A 70 -14.25 0.42 8.13
N LYS A 71 -12.92 0.62 8.21
CA LYS A 71 -12.17 0.77 9.46
C LYS A 71 -12.41 -0.35 10.46
N SER A 72 -12.78 -1.54 9.98
CA SER A 72 -13.04 -2.71 10.81
C SER A 72 -11.77 -3.52 11.03
N ILE A 73 -11.32 -3.60 12.29
CA ILE A 73 -10.16 -4.42 12.67
C ILE A 73 -10.43 -5.89 12.41
N ASN A 74 -11.65 -6.36 12.69
CA ASN A 74 -12.01 -7.77 12.48
C ASN A 74 -11.93 -8.16 11.00
N ASN A 75 -12.42 -7.30 10.11
CA ASN A 75 -12.35 -7.56 8.67
C ASN A 75 -10.89 -7.59 8.18
N LEU A 76 -10.06 -6.71 8.72
CA LEU A 76 -8.63 -6.68 8.38
C LEU A 76 -7.94 -7.95 8.85
N GLU A 77 -8.20 -8.39 10.09
CA GLU A 77 -7.62 -9.63 10.63
C GLU A 77 -7.98 -10.84 9.77
N LEU A 78 -9.26 -10.97 9.40
CA LEU A 78 -9.73 -12.07 8.56
C LEU A 78 -9.02 -12.08 7.21
N LEU A 79 -8.89 -10.91 6.60
CA LEU A 79 -8.19 -10.80 5.31
C LEU A 79 -6.73 -11.19 5.42
N LEU A 80 -6.04 -10.73 6.46
CA LEU A 80 -4.62 -11.05 6.66
C LEU A 80 -4.41 -12.53 6.96
N GLU A 81 -5.32 -13.15 7.71
CA GLU A 81 -5.29 -14.61 7.97
C GLU A 81 -5.46 -15.40 6.68
N GLU A 82 -6.41 -15.00 5.81
CA GLU A 82 -6.59 -15.63 4.51
C GLU A 82 -5.34 -15.52 3.65
N LYS A 83 -4.72 -14.34 3.61
CA LYS A 83 -3.49 -14.12 2.84
C LYS A 83 -2.33 -14.95 3.38
N GLU A 84 -2.22 -15.05 4.69
CA GLU A 84 -1.20 -15.90 5.32
C GLU A 84 -1.32 -17.34 4.83
N GLN A 85 -2.54 -17.90 4.84
CA GLN A 85 -2.76 -19.27 4.37
C GLN A 85 -2.41 -19.44 2.90
N ILE A 86 -2.76 -18.49 2.07
CA ILE A 86 -2.42 -18.51 0.63
C ILE A 86 -0.90 -18.51 0.45
N ILE A 87 -0.20 -17.62 1.15
CA ILE A 87 1.26 -17.50 1.06
C ILE A 87 1.94 -18.78 1.54
N LEU A 88 1.47 -19.37 2.63
CA LEU A 88 2.02 -20.63 3.14
C LEU A 88 1.89 -21.75 2.11
N LYS A 89 0.75 -21.85 1.44
CA LYS A 89 0.53 -22.84 0.38
C LYS A 89 1.44 -22.57 -0.82
N GLU A 90 1.63 -21.34 -1.20
CA GLU A 90 2.54 -20.97 -2.28
C GLU A 90 3.98 -21.36 -1.97
N ILE A 91 4.41 -21.14 -0.73
CA ILE A 91 5.76 -21.53 -0.27
C ILE A 91 5.93 -23.05 -0.39
N GLU A 92 4.98 -23.82 0.09
CA GLU A 92 5.03 -25.29 0.00
C GLU A 92 5.10 -25.77 -1.44
N TYR A 93 4.26 -25.20 -2.31
CA TYR A 93 4.24 -25.55 -3.72
C TYR A 93 5.59 -25.23 -4.38
N LYS A 94 6.14 -24.06 -4.13
CA LYS A 94 7.43 -23.64 -4.69
C LYS A 94 8.57 -24.52 -4.19
N LYS A 95 8.55 -24.93 -2.94
CA LYS A 95 9.52 -25.88 -2.39
C LYS A 95 9.49 -27.22 -3.14
N LEU A 96 8.29 -27.70 -3.48
CA LEU A 96 8.15 -28.93 -4.26
C LEU A 96 8.74 -28.76 -5.67
N LEU A 97 8.53 -27.62 -6.29
CA LEU A 97 9.11 -27.33 -7.60
C LEU A 97 10.63 -27.30 -7.58
N LEU A 98 11.22 -26.84 -6.49
CA LEU A 98 12.68 -26.77 -6.34
C LEU A 98 13.33 -28.15 -6.15
N LYS A 99 12.57 -29.17 -5.80
CA LYS A 99 13.09 -30.56 -5.62
C LYS A 99 13.34 -31.29 -6.92
N LYS A 100 12.99 -30.70 -8.02
CA LYS A 100 13.33 -31.26 -9.34
C LYS A 100 14.81 -31.08 -9.68
#